data_bbe51f6607863bfa972cc48c6b9ff24d
#
_entry.id   bbe51f6607863bfa972cc48c6b9ff24d
#
_cell.length_a   1.000
_cell.length_b   1.000
_cell.length_c   1.000
_cell.angle_alpha   90.00
_cell.angle_beta   90.00
_cell.angle_gamma   90.00
#
_symmetry.space_group_name_H-M   'P 1'
#
loop_
_entity.id
_entity.type
_entity.pdbx_description
1 polymer ?
#
loop_
_entity_poly.entity_id
_entity_poly.type
_entity_poly.pdbx_seq_one_letter_code
_entity_poly.pdbx_strand_id
1 'polypeptide(L)'
;MDEDEGIFGEVYYQLTEALELTLGYRSFDYDYALSGYSGSVFYSPEPTVPAVGAYSTLSAPPENVNGQMSGSGSVSKVNLAYQLTPDTLIYTTVSEGYRPGGINRSTQIGATYKPDYLTSTEVGFKSTFNNGKTRLNAALYDMDWDDMQLGFYDVTLSKLALIDNVGKASSKGYEFDLKHIVNDKLTY
;
A
#
# COMPACT_ATOMS: atom_id res chain seq x y z
N MET A 1 -16.69 1.99 13.15
CA MET A 1 -16.15 0.66 13.44
C MET A 1 -15.43 0.25 12.19
N ASP A 2 -14.21 -0.19 12.31
CA ASP A 2 -13.41 -0.63 11.17
C ASP A 2 -13.04 -2.08 11.44
N GLU A 3 -13.36 -2.97 10.51
CA GLU A 3 -13.12 -4.41 10.59
C GLU A 3 -12.43 -4.87 9.32
N ASP A 4 -11.30 -5.54 9.48
CA ASP A 4 -10.51 -6.15 8.41
C ASP A 4 -10.28 -7.62 8.73
N GLU A 5 -10.68 -8.48 7.84
CA GLU A 5 -10.43 -9.93 7.94
C GLU A 5 -9.60 -10.39 6.74
N GLY A 6 -8.69 -11.34 6.96
CA GLY A 6 -7.89 -11.87 5.87
C GLY A 6 -7.34 -13.25 6.13
N ILE A 7 -7.37 -14.08 5.10
CA ILE A 7 -6.74 -15.41 5.10
C ILE A 7 -5.63 -15.39 4.08
N PHE A 8 -4.45 -15.85 4.46
CA PHE A 8 -3.29 -15.93 3.57
C PHE A 8 -2.48 -17.21 3.76
N GLY A 9 -1.73 -17.56 2.74
CA GLY A 9 -0.80 -18.68 2.78
C GLY A 9 0.23 -18.60 1.68
N GLU A 10 1.36 -19.25 1.88
CA GLU A 10 2.40 -19.45 0.87
C GLU A 10 2.74 -20.95 0.77
N VAL A 11 3.02 -21.38 -0.46
CA VAL A 11 3.49 -22.73 -0.78
C VAL A 11 4.82 -22.61 -1.51
N TYR A 12 5.80 -23.37 -1.05
CA TYR A 12 7.10 -23.49 -1.66
C TYR A 12 7.20 -24.86 -2.31
N TYR A 13 7.53 -24.91 -3.58
CA TYR A 13 7.64 -26.13 -4.33
C TYR A 13 8.97 -26.21 -5.06
N GLN A 14 9.77 -27.22 -4.67
CA GLN A 14 11.07 -27.48 -5.31
C GLN A 14 10.85 -28.20 -6.64
N LEU A 15 10.97 -27.46 -7.75
CA LEU A 15 10.81 -27.98 -9.10
C LEU A 15 12.00 -28.87 -9.51
N THR A 16 13.21 -28.45 -9.11
CA THR A 16 14.47 -29.22 -9.23
C THR A 16 15.35 -28.92 -8.03
N GLU A 17 16.51 -29.57 -7.89
CA GLU A 17 17.47 -29.27 -6.81
C GLU A 17 17.91 -27.79 -6.78
N ALA A 18 17.82 -27.09 -7.91
CA ALA A 18 18.26 -25.69 -8.03
C ALA A 18 17.11 -24.70 -8.28
N LEU A 19 15.89 -25.16 -8.57
CA LEU A 19 14.78 -24.30 -8.97
C LEU A 19 13.60 -24.45 -8.02
N GLU A 20 13.23 -23.34 -7.36
CA GLU A 20 12.11 -23.25 -6.43
C GLU A 20 11.03 -22.32 -6.96
N LEU A 21 9.78 -22.74 -6.86
CA LEU A 21 8.59 -21.95 -7.11
C LEU A 21 7.92 -21.62 -5.78
N THR A 22 7.65 -20.34 -5.54
CA THR A 22 6.81 -19.89 -4.42
C THR A 22 5.50 -19.32 -4.97
N LEU A 23 4.39 -19.75 -4.41
CA LEU A 23 3.06 -19.24 -4.69
C LEU A 23 2.46 -18.70 -3.40
N GLY A 24 2.08 -17.43 -3.40
CA GLY A 24 1.42 -16.76 -2.30
C GLY A 24 0.03 -16.28 -2.71
N TYR A 25 -0.91 -16.35 -1.79
CA TYR A 25 -2.26 -15.85 -1.98
C TYR A 25 -2.81 -15.29 -0.67
N ARG A 26 -3.53 -14.16 -0.76
CA ARG A 26 -4.28 -13.57 0.34
C ARG A 26 -5.66 -13.16 -0.18
N SER A 27 -6.70 -13.61 0.53
CA SER A 27 -8.05 -13.08 0.41
C SER A 27 -8.33 -12.17 1.58
N PHE A 28 -9.10 -11.11 1.36
CA PHE A 28 -9.46 -10.15 2.40
C PHE A 28 -10.88 -9.63 2.20
N ASP A 29 -11.50 -9.29 3.32
CA ASP A 29 -12.78 -8.59 3.41
C ASP A 29 -12.61 -7.41 4.35
N TYR A 30 -13.33 -6.31 4.10
CA TYR A 30 -13.32 -5.14 4.98
C TYR A 30 -14.69 -4.48 5.07
N ASP A 31 -15.01 -4.01 6.27
CA ASP A 31 -16.20 -3.25 6.60
C ASP A 31 -15.81 -2.00 7.39
N TYR A 32 -16.12 -0.83 6.86
CA TYR A 32 -15.82 0.45 7.48
C TYR A 32 -17.08 1.27 7.69
N ALA A 33 -17.20 1.87 8.87
CA ALA A 33 -18.28 2.79 9.19
C ALA A 33 -17.73 4.04 9.86
N LEU A 34 -18.04 5.20 9.29
CA LEU A 34 -17.67 6.51 9.83
C LEU A 34 -18.91 7.34 10.05
N SER A 35 -19.18 7.68 11.31
CA SER A 35 -20.25 8.61 11.68
C SER A 35 -19.76 9.69 12.63
N GLY A 36 -20.36 10.85 12.59
CA GLY A 36 -20.05 11.94 13.48
C GLY A 36 -20.05 13.31 12.83
N TYR A 37 -19.33 14.25 13.45
CA TYR A 37 -19.17 15.59 12.96
C TYR A 37 -17.78 15.81 12.37
N SER A 38 -17.73 16.31 11.15
CA SER A 38 -16.52 16.75 10.48
C SER A 38 -16.61 18.24 10.20
N GLY A 39 -15.75 19.00 10.82
CA GLY A 39 -15.71 20.46 10.70
C GLY A 39 -14.64 21.09 11.59
N SER A 40 -14.48 22.38 11.48
CA SER A 40 -13.55 23.18 12.27
C SER A 40 -14.32 24.11 13.19
N VAL A 41 -13.76 24.40 14.37
CA VAL A 41 -14.29 25.47 15.25
C VAL A 41 -14.29 26.84 14.59
N PHE A 42 -13.52 27.02 13.52
CA PHE A 42 -13.42 28.26 12.76
C PHE A 42 -14.19 28.24 11.45
N TYR A 43 -14.64 27.07 11.01
CA TYR A 43 -15.32 26.91 9.75
C TYR A 43 -16.21 25.66 9.71
N SER A 44 -17.46 25.85 9.33
CA SER A 44 -18.34 24.75 8.98
C SER A 44 -18.33 24.50 7.47
N PRO A 45 -18.08 23.27 6.98
CA PRO A 45 -18.16 22.97 5.55
C PRO A 45 -19.59 23.01 5.02
N GLU A 46 -20.59 22.93 5.89
CA GLU A 46 -22.00 22.94 5.53
C GLU A 46 -22.63 24.28 5.86
N PRO A 47 -23.33 24.92 4.91
CA PRO A 47 -23.98 26.23 5.13
C PRO A 47 -25.08 26.20 6.19
N THR A 48 -25.53 25.01 6.55
CA THR A 48 -26.58 24.80 7.57
C THR A 48 -26.04 24.65 8.99
N VAL A 49 -24.71 24.48 9.15
CA VAL A 49 -24.10 24.34 10.45
C VAL A 49 -23.66 25.71 10.98
N PRO A 50 -24.10 26.14 12.16
CA PRO A 50 -23.77 27.45 12.70
C PRO A 50 -22.25 27.69 12.82
N ALA A 51 -21.82 28.91 12.51
CA ALA A 51 -20.43 29.33 12.70
C ALA A 51 -20.00 29.31 14.18
N VAL A 52 -18.68 29.45 14.41
CA VAL A 52 -18.06 29.49 15.74
C VAL A 52 -18.82 30.41 16.70
N GLY A 53 -19.07 29.91 17.90
CA GLY A 53 -19.86 30.60 18.92
C GLY A 53 -21.26 30.05 19.13
N ALA A 54 -21.84 29.39 18.13
CA ALA A 54 -23.15 28.75 18.27
C ALA A 54 -23.11 27.45 19.07
N TYR A 55 -21.93 26.84 19.21
CA TYR A 55 -21.71 25.64 20.04
C TYR A 55 -21.37 25.96 21.51
N SER A 56 -21.42 27.22 21.90
CA SER A 56 -21.17 27.62 23.30
C SER A 56 -22.26 27.14 24.27
N THR A 57 -23.34 26.60 23.78
CA THR A 57 -24.41 26.03 24.57
C THR A 57 -24.42 24.51 24.44
N LEU A 58 -23.56 23.79 25.14
CA LEU A 58 -23.62 22.39 25.59
C LEU A 58 -24.27 21.29 24.70
N SER A 59 -24.69 21.62 23.49
CA SER A 59 -25.23 20.65 22.53
C SER A 59 -24.10 20.17 21.59
N ALA A 60 -23.91 18.86 21.49
CA ALA A 60 -23.05 18.30 20.47
C ALA A 60 -23.50 18.77 19.08
N PRO A 61 -22.54 19.11 18.18
CA PRO A 61 -22.89 19.47 16.81
C PRO A 61 -23.63 18.29 16.16
N PRO A 62 -24.59 18.56 15.26
CA PRO A 62 -25.30 17.50 14.53
C PRO A 62 -24.30 16.71 13.69
N GLU A 63 -24.54 15.42 13.55
CA GLU A 63 -23.78 14.57 12.64
C GLU A 63 -23.91 15.10 11.21
N ASN A 64 -22.79 15.25 10.53
CA ASN A 64 -22.71 15.62 9.12
C ASN A 64 -21.89 14.63 8.28
N VAL A 65 -21.40 13.58 8.91
CA VAL A 65 -20.73 12.44 8.26
C VAL A 65 -21.40 11.17 8.74
N ASN A 66 -21.94 10.40 7.82
CA ASN A 66 -22.48 9.07 8.08
C ASN A 66 -22.23 8.23 6.81
N GLY A 67 -21.11 7.53 6.78
CA GLY A 67 -20.68 6.70 5.66
C GLY A 67 -20.46 5.26 6.09
N GLN A 68 -20.75 4.36 5.17
CA GLN A 68 -20.44 2.94 5.29
C GLN A 68 -19.81 2.47 3.99
N MET A 69 -18.86 1.56 4.08
CA MET A 69 -18.20 0.96 2.96
C MET A 69 -17.76 -0.45 3.31
N SER A 70 -18.05 -1.40 2.43
CA SER A 70 -17.55 -2.76 2.52
C SER A 70 -16.96 -3.19 1.19
N GLY A 71 -16.08 -4.16 1.23
CA GLY A 71 -15.51 -4.75 0.04
C GLY A 71 -14.67 -5.98 0.35
N SER A 72 -14.33 -6.69 -0.70
CA SER A 72 -13.49 -7.87 -0.64
C SER A 72 -12.55 -7.90 -1.84
N GLY A 73 -11.49 -8.68 -1.72
CA GLY A 73 -10.54 -8.86 -2.80
C GLY A 73 -9.50 -9.92 -2.51
N SER A 74 -8.56 -10.03 -3.43
CA SER A 74 -7.42 -10.91 -3.25
C SER A 74 -6.18 -10.32 -3.90
N VAL A 75 -5.02 -10.71 -3.39
CA VAL A 75 -3.71 -10.42 -3.97
C VAL A 75 -2.88 -11.69 -4.02
N SER A 76 -2.03 -11.77 -5.02
CA SER A 76 -1.21 -12.94 -5.30
C SER A 76 0.27 -12.61 -5.39
N LYS A 77 1.10 -13.63 -5.23
CA LYS A 77 2.54 -13.56 -5.42
C LYS A 77 3.02 -14.83 -6.11
N VAL A 78 3.84 -14.67 -7.12
CA VAL A 78 4.58 -15.76 -7.76
C VAL A 78 6.06 -15.40 -7.74
N ASN A 79 6.87 -16.28 -7.20
CA ASN A 79 8.33 -16.15 -7.24
C ASN A 79 8.95 -17.41 -7.83
N LEU A 80 9.90 -17.24 -8.72
CA LEU A 80 10.73 -18.30 -9.25
C LEU A 80 12.19 -17.99 -8.92
N ALA A 81 12.82 -18.84 -8.13
CA ALA A 81 14.18 -18.69 -7.65
C ALA A 81 15.07 -19.82 -8.20
N TYR A 82 16.17 -19.47 -8.84
CA TYR A 82 17.13 -20.40 -9.41
C TYR A 82 18.50 -20.24 -8.76
N GLN A 83 18.93 -21.28 -8.08
CA GLN A 83 20.28 -21.38 -7.48
C GLN A 83 21.30 -21.73 -8.55
N LEU A 84 21.94 -20.71 -9.14
CA LEU A 84 22.91 -20.86 -10.21
C LEU A 84 24.22 -21.55 -9.74
N THR A 85 24.67 -21.19 -8.53
CA THR A 85 25.79 -21.81 -7.80
C THR A 85 25.43 -21.81 -6.30
N PRO A 86 26.17 -22.51 -5.43
CA PRO A 86 25.93 -22.44 -3.98
C PRO A 86 25.88 -21.01 -3.41
N ASP A 87 26.57 -20.08 -4.06
CA ASP A 87 26.74 -18.71 -3.61
C ASP A 87 25.98 -17.68 -4.49
N THR A 88 25.23 -18.12 -5.51
CA THR A 88 24.58 -17.22 -6.46
C THR A 88 23.16 -17.65 -6.75
N LEU A 89 22.22 -16.75 -6.50
CA LEU A 89 20.79 -16.88 -6.76
C LEU A 89 20.33 -15.86 -7.78
N ILE A 90 19.52 -16.29 -8.73
CA ILE A 90 18.74 -15.43 -9.62
C ILE A 90 17.27 -15.68 -9.34
N TYR A 91 16.45 -14.63 -9.34
CA TYR A 91 15.02 -14.79 -9.10
C TYR A 91 14.19 -13.82 -9.93
N THR A 92 12.94 -14.18 -10.12
CA THR A 92 11.91 -13.27 -10.61
C THR A 92 10.69 -13.36 -9.72
N THR A 93 10.09 -12.21 -9.43
CA THR A 93 8.89 -12.10 -8.61
C THR A 93 7.86 -11.26 -9.35
N VAL A 94 6.62 -11.74 -9.37
CA VAL A 94 5.44 -10.92 -9.67
C VAL A 94 4.58 -10.96 -8.44
N SER A 95 4.25 -9.79 -7.89
CA SER A 95 3.45 -9.68 -6.67
C SER A 95 2.48 -8.53 -6.76
N GLU A 96 1.33 -8.72 -6.14
CA GLU A 96 0.29 -7.73 -6.01
C GLU A 96 0.20 -7.23 -4.57
N GLY A 97 -0.08 -5.94 -4.43
CA GLY A 97 -0.40 -5.29 -3.16
C GLY A 97 -1.64 -4.42 -3.32
N TYR A 98 -2.29 -4.08 -2.22
CA TYR A 98 -3.45 -3.21 -2.25
C TYR A 98 -3.45 -2.28 -1.03
N ARG A 99 -4.14 -1.14 -1.18
CA ARG A 99 -4.65 -0.35 -0.06
C ARG A 99 -6.18 -0.42 -0.08
N PRO A 100 -6.84 -0.64 1.06
CA PRO A 100 -8.29 -0.62 1.10
C PRO A 100 -8.83 0.76 0.71
N GLY A 101 -10.06 0.79 0.23
CA GLY A 101 -10.81 2.02 0.07
C GLY A 101 -11.15 2.65 1.42
N GLY A 102 -11.91 3.71 1.40
CA GLY A 102 -12.28 4.39 2.62
C GLY A 102 -13.40 5.40 2.46
N ILE A 103 -13.66 6.16 3.52
CA ILE A 103 -14.75 7.10 3.61
C ILE A 103 -14.18 8.52 3.76
N ASN A 104 -14.56 9.42 2.85
CA ASN A 104 -14.24 10.83 2.95
C ASN A 104 -15.04 11.49 4.06
N ARG A 105 -14.41 12.43 4.76
CA ARG A 105 -15.07 13.24 5.80
C ARG A 105 -15.91 14.38 5.23
N SER A 106 -16.00 14.49 3.90
CA SER A 106 -16.85 15.43 3.19
C SER A 106 -17.55 14.69 2.05
N THR A 107 -18.83 14.96 1.87
CA THR A 107 -19.65 14.30 0.85
C THR A 107 -19.67 15.07 -0.50
N GLN A 108 -18.94 16.16 -0.61
CA GLN A 108 -18.99 17.02 -1.80
C GLN A 108 -18.40 16.42 -3.06
N ILE A 109 -17.48 15.43 -2.93
CA ILE A 109 -16.88 14.73 -4.08
C ILE A 109 -17.17 13.23 -4.09
N GLY A 110 -17.98 12.78 -3.18
CA GLY A 110 -18.28 11.37 -2.96
C GLY A 110 -17.95 10.93 -1.54
N ALA A 111 -18.83 10.11 -0.98
CA ALA A 111 -18.68 9.64 0.38
C ALA A 111 -17.50 8.66 0.53
N THR A 112 -17.19 7.90 -0.52
CA THR A 112 -16.21 6.82 -0.48
C THR A 112 -15.22 6.93 -1.65
N TYR A 113 -14.03 6.35 -1.45
CA TYR A 113 -13.03 6.10 -2.49
C TYR A 113 -12.69 4.62 -2.51
N LYS A 114 -12.32 4.10 -3.69
CA LYS A 114 -12.10 2.67 -3.94
C LYS A 114 -10.72 2.23 -3.46
N PRO A 115 -10.50 0.90 -3.29
CA PRO A 115 -9.15 0.34 -3.18
C PRO A 115 -8.29 0.72 -4.36
N ASP A 116 -6.98 0.81 -4.13
CA ASP A 116 -5.98 0.84 -5.19
C ASP A 116 -5.07 -0.39 -5.12
N TYR A 117 -4.48 -0.72 -6.26
CA TYR A 117 -3.68 -1.93 -6.43
C TYR A 117 -2.33 -1.60 -7.04
N LEU A 118 -1.30 -2.25 -6.53
CA LEU A 118 0.06 -2.18 -7.04
C LEU A 118 0.47 -3.57 -7.53
N THR A 119 0.86 -3.67 -8.81
CA THR A 119 1.53 -4.86 -9.35
C THR A 119 3.02 -4.56 -9.48
N SER A 120 3.86 -5.38 -8.87
CA SER A 120 5.31 -5.28 -8.95
C SER A 120 5.89 -6.49 -9.65
N THR A 121 6.69 -6.25 -10.67
CA THR A 121 7.53 -7.27 -11.33
C THR A 121 8.99 -6.95 -11.04
N GLU A 122 9.71 -7.93 -10.51
CA GLU A 122 11.11 -7.79 -10.15
C GLU A 122 11.92 -8.95 -10.70
N VAL A 123 13.12 -8.65 -11.21
CA VAL A 123 14.16 -9.63 -11.54
C VAL A 123 15.39 -9.28 -10.73
N GLY A 124 15.88 -10.22 -9.95
CA GLY A 124 16.96 -9.96 -9.03
C GLY A 124 18.08 -11.02 -9.08
N PHE A 125 19.22 -10.58 -8.60
CA PHE A 125 20.45 -11.35 -8.49
C PHE A 125 21.04 -11.15 -7.09
N LYS A 126 21.40 -12.23 -6.44
CA LYS A 126 22.08 -12.21 -5.13
C LYS A 126 23.30 -13.11 -5.21
N SER A 127 24.48 -12.59 -4.84
CA SER A 127 25.70 -13.37 -4.88
C SER A 127 26.63 -13.01 -3.73
N THR A 128 27.30 -14.04 -3.22
CA THR A 128 28.37 -13.93 -2.23
C THR A 128 29.64 -14.49 -2.85
N PHE A 129 30.74 -13.75 -2.80
CA PHE A 129 32.01 -14.12 -3.39
C PHE A 129 33.19 -13.66 -2.53
N ASN A 130 34.43 -13.90 -2.98
CA ASN A 130 35.65 -13.64 -2.19
C ASN A 130 35.64 -14.33 -0.82
N ASN A 131 35.32 -15.62 -0.78
CA ASN A 131 35.24 -16.42 0.45
C ASN A 131 34.30 -15.80 1.51
N GLY A 132 33.11 -15.32 1.09
CA GLY A 132 32.12 -14.72 1.96
C GLY A 132 32.35 -13.24 2.29
N LYS A 133 33.44 -12.65 1.83
CA LYS A 133 33.77 -11.25 2.15
C LYS A 133 32.98 -10.22 1.36
N THR A 134 32.43 -10.61 0.21
CA THR A 134 31.70 -9.69 -0.66
C THR A 134 30.30 -10.23 -0.94
N ARG A 135 29.28 -9.43 -0.68
CA ARG A 135 27.90 -9.72 -1.03
C ARG A 135 27.38 -8.63 -1.94
N LEU A 136 26.82 -9.03 -3.08
CA LEU A 136 26.16 -8.15 -4.05
C LEU A 136 24.71 -8.60 -4.19
N ASN A 137 23.78 -7.68 -4.02
CA ASN A 137 22.39 -7.83 -4.40
C ASN A 137 22.09 -6.78 -5.47
N ALA A 138 21.43 -7.17 -6.54
CA ALA A 138 20.97 -6.27 -7.57
C ALA A 138 19.57 -6.66 -8.02
N ALA A 139 18.73 -5.69 -8.33
CA ALA A 139 17.39 -5.90 -8.82
C ALA A 139 17.01 -4.87 -9.88
N LEU A 140 16.18 -5.29 -10.82
CA LEU A 140 15.43 -4.47 -11.75
C LEU A 140 13.97 -4.61 -11.40
N TYR A 141 13.23 -3.51 -11.33
CA TYR A 141 11.82 -3.54 -11.01
C TYR A 141 10.98 -2.69 -11.95
N ASP A 142 9.73 -3.12 -12.11
CA ASP A 142 8.67 -2.44 -12.82
C ASP A 142 7.41 -2.52 -11.96
N MET A 143 6.88 -1.37 -11.55
CA MET A 143 5.70 -1.26 -10.72
C MET A 143 4.63 -0.48 -11.46
N ASP A 144 3.44 -1.06 -11.55
CA ASP A 144 2.24 -0.41 -12.06
C ASP A 144 1.22 -0.25 -10.93
N TRP A 145 0.74 0.97 -10.76
CA TRP A 145 -0.21 1.34 -9.72
C TRP A 145 -1.53 1.76 -10.35
N ASP A 146 -2.58 0.98 -10.13
CA ASP A 146 -3.91 1.19 -10.66
C ASP A 146 -4.84 1.83 -9.62
N ASP A 147 -5.72 2.71 -10.08
CA ASP A 147 -6.71 3.43 -9.27
C ASP A 147 -6.10 4.17 -8.07
N MET A 148 -4.90 4.73 -8.25
CA MET A 148 -4.10 5.34 -7.18
C MET A 148 -4.89 6.36 -6.37
N GLN A 149 -4.97 6.14 -5.06
CA GLN A 149 -5.57 7.05 -4.11
C GLN A 149 -4.66 8.25 -3.86
N LEU A 150 -5.12 9.44 -4.19
CA LEU A 150 -4.43 10.69 -3.86
C LEU A 150 -5.27 11.57 -2.93
N GLY A 151 -4.59 12.08 -1.91
CA GLY A 151 -5.12 13.17 -1.10
C GLY A 151 -4.93 14.51 -1.82
N PHE A 152 -5.98 15.29 -1.89
CA PHE A 152 -5.94 16.63 -2.44
C PHE A 152 -6.73 17.61 -1.58
N TYR A 153 -6.51 18.89 -1.80
CA TYR A 153 -7.15 19.95 -1.08
C TYR A 153 -7.67 20.98 -2.06
N ASP A 154 -8.99 21.11 -2.13
CA ASP A 154 -9.67 22.12 -2.94
C ASP A 154 -10.63 22.91 -2.07
N VAL A 155 -10.28 24.17 -1.84
CA VAL A 155 -11.07 25.11 -1.01
C VAL A 155 -12.45 25.41 -1.56
N THR A 156 -12.69 25.13 -2.84
CA THR A 156 -13.99 25.33 -3.49
C THR A 156 -14.94 24.17 -3.24
N LEU A 157 -14.38 22.97 -3.02
CA LEU A 157 -15.13 21.75 -2.75
C LEU A 157 -15.21 21.47 -1.24
N SER A 158 -14.08 21.58 -0.54
CA SER A 158 -14.01 21.31 0.90
C SER A 158 -12.81 22.01 1.49
N LYS A 159 -12.88 22.38 2.78
CA LYS A 159 -11.71 22.82 3.55
C LYS A 159 -11.02 21.68 4.31
N LEU A 160 -11.41 20.47 4.03
CA LEU A 160 -10.77 19.26 4.50
C LEU A 160 -10.04 18.59 3.35
N ALA A 161 -8.96 17.90 3.65
CA ALA A 161 -8.33 17.03 2.67
C ALA A 161 -9.29 15.92 2.26
N LEU A 162 -9.37 15.68 0.97
CA LEU A 162 -10.22 14.68 0.34
C LEU A 162 -9.33 13.64 -0.33
N ILE A 163 -9.83 12.43 -0.47
CA ILE A 163 -9.15 11.36 -1.19
C ILE A 163 -10.03 10.94 -2.36
N ASP A 164 -9.42 10.78 -3.52
CA ASP A 164 -10.08 10.22 -4.70
C ASP A 164 -9.11 9.30 -5.46
N ASN A 165 -9.66 8.43 -6.30
CA ASN A 165 -8.89 7.57 -7.17
C ASN A 165 -8.59 8.31 -8.47
N VAL A 166 -7.32 8.64 -8.73
CA VAL A 166 -6.94 9.58 -9.80
C VAL A 166 -6.23 8.93 -10.99
N GLY A 167 -6.35 7.64 -11.15
CA GLY A 167 -5.84 6.94 -12.33
C GLY A 167 -4.62 6.08 -12.04
N LYS A 168 -3.61 6.11 -12.90
CA LYS A 168 -2.49 5.18 -12.90
C LYS A 168 -1.16 5.89 -12.68
N ALA A 169 -0.24 5.21 -12.00
CA ALA A 169 1.16 5.60 -11.93
C ALA A 169 2.05 4.38 -12.21
N SER A 170 3.26 4.61 -12.67
CA SER A 170 4.26 3.55 -12.81
C SER A 170 5.62 4.01 -12.32
N SER A 171 6.41 3.07 -11.83
CA SER A 171 7.78 3.28 -11.41
C SER A 171 8.66 2.14 -11.90
N LYS A 172 9.73 2.47 -12.61
CA LYS A 172 10.71 1.51 -13.11
C LYS A 172 12.09 1.92 -12.66
N GLY A 173 12.88 0.95 -12.25
CA GLY A 173 14.20 1.28 -11.77
C GLY A 173 15.10 0.07 -11.57
N TYR A 174 16.25 0.36 -11.00
CA TYR A 174 17.19 -0.64 -10.56
C TYR A 174 17.74 -0.26 -9.17
N GLU A 175 18.08 -1.29 -8.42
CA GLU A 175 18.69 -1.16 -7.11
C GLU A 175 19.90 -2.08 -7.03
N PHE A 176 20.92 -1.68 -6.29
CA PHE A 176 22.01 -2.56 -5.92
C PHE A 176 22.50 -2.23 -4.51
N ASP A 177 22.89 -3.28 -3.82
CA ASP A 177 23.52 -3.25 -2.51
C ASP A 177 24.81 -4.03 -2.57
N LEU A 178 25.92 -3.40 -2.21
CA LEU A 178 27.24 -4.02 -2.13
C LEU A 178 27.77 -3.92 -0.72
N LYS A 179 28.04 -5.06 -0.13
CA LYS A 179 28.76 -5.15 1.14
C LYS A 179 30.10 -5.85 0.94
N HIS A 180 31.19 -5.22 1.37
CA HIS A 180 32.54 -5.82 1.32
C HIS A 180 33.29 -5.65 2.65
N ILE A 181 33.83 -6.76 3.15
CA ILE A 181 34.67 -6.81 4.33
C ILE A 181 36.11 -6.69 3.90
N VAL A 182 36.71 -5.50 4.09
CA VAL A 182 38.10 -5.24 3.77
C VAL A 182 39.03 -5.93 4.77
N ASN A 183 38.73 -5.77 6.08
CA ASN A 183 39.42 -6.42 7.18
C ASN A 183 38.53 -6.41 8.42
N ASP A 184 39.04 -6.89 9.56
CA ASP A 184 38.28 -7.02 10.83
C ASP A 184 37.76 -5.67 11.38
N LYS A 185 38.20 -4.56 10.86
CA LYS A 185 37.84 -3.20 11.32
C LYS A 185 37.09 -2.37 10.29
N LEU A 186 37.04 -2.79 9.02
CA LEU A 186 36.47 -2.00 7.95
C LEU A 186 35.57 -2.86 7.06
N THR A 187 34.32 -2.44 6.97
CA THR A 187 33.31 -2.95 6.05
C THR A 187 32.64 -1.77 5.37
N TYR A 188 32.37 -1.86 4.08
CA TYR A 188 31.54 -0.91 3.34
C TYR A 188 30.45 -1.62 2.56
#